data_2acc9da0d5f7780ad973873300d9b3b9
#
_entry.id   2acc9da0d5f7780ad973873300d9b3b9
#
_cell.length_a   1.000
_cell.length_b   1.000
_cell.length_c   1.000
_cell.angle_alpha   90.00
_cell.angle_beta   90.00
_cell.angle_gamma   90.00
#
_symmetry.space_group_name_H-M   'P 1'
#
loop_
_entity.id
_entity.type
_entity.pdbx_description
1 polymer ?
#
loop_
_entity_poly.entity_id
_entity_poly.type
_entity_poly.pdbx_seq_one_letter_code
_entity_poly.pdbx_strand_id
1 'polypeptide(L)'
;TKTKTEVQTQSQQKDNNNVPDNVNSINRRTYMVIITICAIIAVISGIVIAGIYDSRKKKIQRCVDNGDVRYMYTYLEKILKRSGLERMAGMDYKEYAAMLDEKNSICHDNDIIHIMDCVLECRFSPDGMTDDNKPDRIDAANKMNNIIYGLRHSN
;
A
#
# COMPACT_ATOMS: atom_id res chain seq x y z
N THR A 1 78.23 45.40 37.43
CA THR A 1 78.78 44.30 36.65
C THR A 1 77.68 43.27 36.35
N LYS A 2 77.41 43.14 35.11
CA LYS A 2 76.29 42.32 34.54
C LYS A 2 76.76 40.87 34.32
N THR A 3 75.95 39.91 34.65
CA THR A 3 76.12 38.58 34.17
C THR A 3 74.80 38.09 33.59
N LYS A 4 74.81 37.78 32.32
CA LYS A 4 73.72 37.34 31.47
C LYS A 4 73.62 35.81 31.52
N THR A 5 72.53 35.23 31.91
CA THR A 5 72.33 33.80 31.86
C THR A 5 71.25 33.51 30.81
N GLU A 6 71.67 32.89 29.72
CA GLU A 6 70.86 32.36 28.67
C GLU A 6 70.26 31.03 29.13
N VAL A 7 68.94 30.93 29.12
CA VAL A 7 68.23 29.66 29.33
C VAL A 7 67.75 29.16 27.96
N GLN A 8 68.39 28.11 27.47
CA GLN A 8 67.90 27.37 26.29
C GLN A 8 66.68 26.54 26.65
N THR A 9 65.57 26.87 26.08
CA THR A 9 64.39 26.04 26.13
C THR A 9 64.43 25.04 24.96
N GLN A 10 64.78 23.81 25.25
CA GLN A 10 64.60 22.69 24.30
C GLN A 10 63.16 22.33 24.18
N SER A 11 62.54 22.63 23.01
CA SER A 11 61.26 22.13 22.59
C SER A 11 61.39 20.65 22.29
N GLN A 12 60.85 19.81 23.15
CA GLN A 12 60.59 18.40 22.82
C GLN A 12 59.31 18.33 21.97
N GLN A 13 59.53 18.18 20.70
CA GLN A 13 58.50 17.79 19.72
C GLN A 13 58.22 16.31 19.95
N LYS A 14 57.12 16.01 20.64
CA LYS A 14 56.62 14.65 20.83
C LYS A 14 55.78 14.28 19.64
N ASP A 15 56.37 13.62 18.66
CA ASP A 15 55.67 12.91 17.59
C ASP A 15 54.81 11.79 18.22
N ASN A 16 53.50 12.05 18.32
CA ASN A 16 52.49 11.05 18.66
C ASN A 16 51.62 10.79 17.43
N ASN A 17 52.23 10.26 16.38
CA ASN A 17 51.52 9.67 15.25
C ASN A 17 51.51 8.14 15.40
N ASN A 18 50.86 7.64 16.44
CA ASN A 18 50.41 6.26 16.53
C ASN A 18 48.91 6.26 16.78
N VAL A 19 48.16 6.70 15.79
CA VAL A 19 46.72 6.33 15.68
C VAL A 19 46.73 4.88 15.19
N PRO A 20 46.21 3.93 15.97
CA PRO A 20 46.22 2.54 15.54
C PRO A 20 45.31 2.38 14.33
N ASP A 21 45.86 2.02 13.19
CA ASP A 21 45.15 1.69 11.94
C ASP A 21 44.04 0.64 12.13
N ASN A 22 44.02 -0.01 13.27
CA ASN A 22 43.10 -1.06 13.64
C ASN A 22 41.65 -0.55 13.95
N VAL A 23 41.48 0.69 14.42
CA VAL A 23 40.17 1.25 14.73
C VAL A 23 39.36 1.53 13.44
N ASN A 24 40.03 2.00 12.39
CA ASN A 24 39.40 2.26 11.10
C ASN A 24 39.02 0.96 10.37
N SER A 25 39.78 -0.12 10.53
CA SER A 25 39.44 -1.41 9.89
C SER A 25 38.27 -2.12 10.57
N ILE A 26 38.13 -1.99 11.89
CA ILE A 26 36.97 -2.54 12.64
C ILE A 26 35.72 -1.79 12.26
N ASN A 27 35.73 -0.46 12.21
CA ASN A 27 34.59 0.33 11.78
C ASN A 27 34.16 -0.02 10.35
N ARG A 28 35.09 -0.15 9.40
CA ARG A 28 34.76 -0.49 8.02
C ARG A 28 34.11 -1.87 7.89
N ARG A 29 34.59 -2.88 8.61
CA ARG A 29 33.97 -4.22 8.63
C ARG A 29 32.58 -4.19 9.22
N THR A 30 32.39 -3.47 10.33
CA THR A 30 31.08 -3.31 10.97
C THR A 30 30.07 -2.63 10.03
N TYR A 31 30.47 -1.57 9.33
CA TYR A 31 29.63 -0.91 8.32
C TYR A 31 29.23 -1.87 7.18
N MET A 32 30.18 -2.66 6.67
CA MET A 32 29.88 -3.63 5.59
C MET A 32 28.88 -4.70 6.06
N VAL A 33 29.00 -5.18 7.29
CA VAL A 33 28.05 -6.16 7.86
C VAL A 33 26.66 -5.54 8.01
N ILE A 34 26.57 -4.31 8.52
CA ILE A 34 25.27 -3.61 8.67
C ILE A 34 24.60 -3.40 7.30
N ILE A 35 25.35 -2.92 6.31
CA ILE A 35 24.83 -2.72 4.94
C ILE A 35 24.31 -4.05 4.35
N THR A 36 25.05 -5.14 4.54
CA THR A 36 24.66 -6.46 4.05
C THR A 36 23.36 -6.93 4.71
N ILE A 37 23.22 -6.77 6.02
CA ILE A 37 22.00 -7.12 6.76
C ILE A 37 20.81 -6.27 6.26
N CYS A 38 21.00 -4.96 6.12
CA CYS A 38 19.96 -4.07 5.60
C CYS A 38 19.52 -4.46 4.17
N ALA A 39 20.46 -4.83 3.31
CA ALA A 39 20.16 -5.29 1.95
C ALA A 39 19.33 -6.59 1.96
N ILE A 40 19.68 -7.55 2.82
CA ILE A 40 18.92 -8.81 2.97
C ILE A 40 17.49 -8.53 3.46
N ILE A 41 17.33 -7.67 4.47
CA ILE A 41 16.00 -7.30 4.98
C ILE A 41 15.16 -6.62 3.90
N ALA A 42 15.75 -5.74 3.09
CA ALA A 42 15.07 -5.07 1.99
C ALA A 42 14.58 -6.07 0.92
N VAL A 43 15.40 -7.05 0.57
CA VAL A 43 15.02 -8.11 -0.38
C VAL A 43 13.89 -8.97 0.16
N ILE A 44 13.99 -9.42 1.41
CA ILE A 44 12.96 -10.25 2.05
C ILE A 44 11.63 -9.49 2.14
N SER A 45 11.66 -8.22 2.56
CA SER A 45 10.44 -7.39 2.63
C SER A 45 9.83 -7.17 1.24
N GLY A 46 10.63 -6.98 0.20
CA GLY A 46 10.15 -6.89 -1.17
C GLY A 46 9.43 -8.16 -1.64
N ILE A 47 9.98 -9.34 -1.37
CA ILE A 47 9.36 -10.63 -1.72
C ILE A 47 8.03 -10.83 -0.97
N VAL A 48 8.00 -10.52 0.33
CA VAL A 48 6.78 -10.64 1.15
C VAL A 48 5.68 -9.71 0.64
N ILE A 49 6.01 -8.45 0.34
CA ILE A 49 5.05 -7.48 -0.21
C ILE A 49 4.51 -7.96 -1.56
N ALA A 50 5.38 -8.41 -2.47
CA ALA A 50 4.98 -8.94 -3.77
C ALA A 50 4.06 -10.17 -3.63
N GLY A 51 4.37 -11.09 -2.72
CA GLY A 51 3.57 -12.27 -2.43
C GLY A 51 2.17 -11.94 -1.87
N ILE A 52 2.09 -10.94 -0.97
CA ILE A 52 0.80 -10.46 -0.46
C ILE A 52 -0.03 -9.82 -1.57
N TYR A 53 0.60 -9.03 -2.43
CA TYR A 53 -0.07 -8.38 -3.55
C TYR A 53 -0.65 -9.40 -4.54
N ASP A 54 0.13 -10.39 -4.95
CA ASP A 54 -0.30 -11.45 -5.86
C ASP A 54 -1.42 -12.30 -5.26
N SER A 55 -1.32 -12.65 -3.98
CA SER A 55 -2.37 -13.39 -3.26
C SER A 55 -3.69 -12.63 -3.20
N ARG A 56 -3.64 -11.32 -2.98
CA ARG A 56 -4.84 -10.46 -2.99
C ARG A 56 -5.46 -10.36 -4.38
N LYS A 57 -4.65 -10.21 -5.42
CA LYS A 57 -5.12 -10.19 -6.81
C LYS A 57 -5.83 -11.50 -7.18
N LYS A 58 -5.23 -12.64 -6.86
CA LYS A 58 -5.84 -13.96 -7.09
C LYS A 58 -7.14 -14.15 -6.31
N LYS A 59 -7.22 -13.64 -5.07
CA LYS A 59 -8.45 -13.70 -4.28
C LYS A 59 -9.57 -12.87 -4.91
N ILE A 60 -9.29 -11.64 -5.33
CA ILE A 60 -10.24 -10.77 -6.01
C ILE A 60 -10.74 -11.44 -7.29
N GLN A 61 -9.82 -11.98 -8.12
CA GLN A 61 -10.20 -12.66 -9.35
C GLN A 61 -11.13 -13.85 -9.08
N ARG A 62 -10.86 -14.67 -8.07
CA ARG A 62 -11.76 -15.77 -7.69
C ARG A 62 -13.15 -15.27 -7.24
N CYS A 63 -13.21 -14.15 -6.52
CA CYS A 63 -14.49 -13.57 -6.12
C CYS A 63 -15.27 -13.07 -7.33
N VAL A 64 -14.61 -12.49 -8.33
CA VAL A 64 -15.22 -12.09 -9.60
C VAL A 64 -15.74 -13.32 -10.35
N ASP A 65 -14.90 -14.33 -10.55
CA ASP A 65 -15.23 -15.56 -11.29
C ASP A 65 -16.41 -16.34 -10.66
N ASN A 66 -16.53 -16.26 -9.34
CA ASN A 66 -17.62 -16.87 -8.59
C ASN A 66 -18.86 -15.99 -8.44
N GLY A 67 -18.81 -14.73 -8.85
CA GLY A 67 -19.87 -13.76 -8.62
C GLY A 67 -20.13 -13.49 -7.14
N ASP A 68 -19.05 -13.39 -6.32
CA ASP A 68 -19.16 -13.06 -4.88
C ASP A 68 -19.32 -11.55 -4.69
N VAL A 69 -20.52 -11.09 -5.04
CA VAL A 69 -20.91 -9.66 -5.02
C VAL A 69 -20.78 -9.08 -3.61
N ARG A 70 -21.09 -9.87 -2.55
CA ARG A 70 -21.04 -9.37 -1.16
C ARG A 70 -19.60 -9.01 -0.74
N TYR A 71 -18.66 -9.89 -1.05
CA TYR A 71 -17.25 -9.65 -0.76
C TYR A 71 -16.71 -8.47 -1.58
N MET A 72 -17.00 -8.45 -2.88
CA MET A 72 -16.56 -7.41 -3.79
C MET A 72 -17.11 -6.03 -3.39
N TYR A 73 -18.39 -5.97 -3.01
CA TYR A 73 -19.01 -4.73 -2.55
C TYR A 73 -18.36 -4.20 -1.25
N THR A 74 -18.16 -5.07 -0.26
CA THR A 74 -17.47 -4.67 0.99
C THR A 74 -16.05 -4.14 0.72
N TYR A 75 -15.40 -4.70 -0.29
CA TYR A 75 -14.08 -4.25 -0.69
C TYR A 75 -14.12 -2.91 -1.44
N LEU A 76 -15.07 -2.72 -2.34
CA LEU A 76 -15.35 -1.47 -3.04
C LEU A 76 -15.63 -0.34 -2.04
N GLU A 77 -16.53 -0.55 -1.07
CA GLU A 77 -16.82 0.44 -0.01
C GLU A 77 -15.57 0.92 0.70
N LYS A 78 -14.65 0.01 1.03
CA LYS A 78 -13.37 0.38 1.67
C LYS A 78 -12.49 1.25 0.78
N ILE A 79 -12.50 1.02 -0.51
CA ILE A 79 -11.72 1.82 -1.46
C ILE A 79 -12.37 3.19 -1.63
N LEU A 80 -13.68 3.26 -1.85
CA LEU A 80 -14.44 4.51 -1.95
C LEU A 80 -14.26 5.38 -0.70
N LYS A 81 -14.35 4.79 0.49
CA LYS A 81 -14.08 5.49 1.75
C LYS A 81 -12.67 6.09 1.82
N ARG A 82 -11.65 5.34 1.38
CA ARG A 82 -10.26 5.82 1.34
C ARG A 82 -10.05 6.95 0.33
N SER A 83 -10.84 6.94 -0.75
CA SER A 83 -10.84 7.99 -1.77
C SER A 83 -11.72 9.20 -1.42
N GLY A 84 -12.28 9.23 -0.21
CA GLY A 84 -13.19 10.31 0.22
C GLY A 84 -14.56 10.32 -0.45
N LEU A 85 -14.93 9.18 -1.04
CA LEU A 85 -16.19 8.97 -1.77
C LEU A 85 -17.17 8.10 -0.96
N GLU A 86 -17.13 8.20 0.37
CA GLU A 86 -18.03 7.44 1.26
C GLU A 86 -19.47 7.95 1.14
N ARG A 87 -20.44 7.01 1.16
CA ARG A 87 -21.85 7.35 1.19
C ARG A 87 -22.22 8.02 2.51
N MET A 88 -22.90 9.16 2.45
CA MET A 88 -23.38 9.85 3.64
C MET A 88 -24.54 9.09 4.30
N ALA A 89 -24.65 9.20 5.62
CA ALA A 89 -25.75 8.60 6.35
C ALA A 89 -27.10 9.17 5.86
N GLY A 90 -28.05 8.28 5.52
CA GLY A 90 -29.37 8.65 5.03
C GLY A 90 -29.45 8.95 3.52
N MET A 91 -28.34 9.00 2.80
CA MET A 91 -28.32 9.17 1.36
C MET A 91 -28.89 7.92 0.66
N ASP A 92 -29.84 8.12 -0.29
CA ASP A 92 -30.33 7.03 -1.13
C ASP A 92 -29.23 6.52 -2.06
N TYR A 93 -29.34 5.25 -2.52
CA TYR A 93 -28.32 4.67 -3.38
C TYR A 93 -28.26 5.30 -4.78
N LYS A 94 -29.39 5.81 -5.30
CA LYS A 94 -29.43 6.54 -6.58
C LYS A 94 -28.75 7.91 -6.47
N GLU A 95 -29.01 8.63 -5.39
CA GLU A 95 -28.30 9.89 -5.09
C GLU A 95 -26.79 9.64 -4.93
N TYR A 96 -26.45 8.53 -4.29
CA TYR A 96 -25.04 8.15 -4.15
C TYR A 96 -24.39 7.82 -5.49
N ALA A 97 -25.08 7.10 -6.37
CA ALA A 97 -24.60 6.80 -7.72
C ALA A 97 -24.35 8.09 -8.53
N ALA A 98 -25.32 9.01 -8.52
CA ALA A 98 -25.18 10.31 -9.19
C ALA A 98 -24.01 11.14 -8.62
N MET A 99 -23.84 11.16 -7.29
CA MET A 99 -22.71 11.83 -6.64
C MET A 99 -21.36 11.21 -7.07
N LEU A 100 -21.28 9.90 -7.20
CA LEU A 100 -20.05 9.22 -7.62
C LEU A 100 -19.72 9.53 -9.09
N ASP A 101 -20.72 9.54 -9.98
CA ASP A 101 -20.54 9.87 -11.39
C ASP A 101 -20.07 11.32 -11.58
N GLU A 102 -20.65 12.25 -10.81
CA GLU A 102 -20.22 13.66 -10.83
C GLU A 102 -18.79 13.86 -10.34
N LYS A 103 -18.42 13.15 -9.26
CA LYS A 103 -17.09 13.32 -8.63
C LYS A 103 -15.99 12.53 -9.30
N ASN A 104 -16.33 11.46 -9.99
CA ASN A 104 -15.32 10.56 -10.54
C ASN A 104 -15.83 9.87 -11.81
N SER A 105 -15.24 10.22 -12.95
CA SER A 105 -15.58 9.67 -14.27
C SER A 105 -15.41 8.15 -14.43
N ILE A 106 -14.85 7.47 -13.43
CA ILE A 106 -14.70 6.01 -13.41
C ILE A 106 -15.96 5.33 -12.85
N CYS A 107 -16.76 6.08 -12.09
CA CYS A 107 -17.95 5.57 -11.41
C CYS A 107 -19.21 6.02 -12.18
N HIS A 108 -19.56 5.34 -13.25
CA HIS A 108 -20.80 5.63 -13.98
C HIS A 108 -22.02 5.28 -13.12
N ASP A 109 -23.03 6.16 -13.09
CA ASP A 109 -24.24 6.02 -12.29
C ASP A 109 -24.96 4.70 -12.54
N ASN A 110 -25.16 4.33 -13.82
CA ASN A 110 -25.82 3.08 -14.21
C ASN A 110 -25.07 1.83 -13.70
N ASP A 111 -23.73 1.86 -13.66
CA ASP A 111 -22.94 0.74 -13.14
C ASP A 111 -23.10 0.63 -11.63
N ILE A 112 -23.11 1.76 -10.92
CA ILE A 112 -23.32 1.79 -9.46
C ILE A 112 -24.74 1.32 -9.11
N ILE A 113 -25.76 1.77 -9.83
CA ILE A 113 -27.15 1.34 -9.62
C ILE A 113 -27.25 -0.17 -9.83
N HIS A 114 -26.74 -0.71 -10.94
CA HIS A 114 -26.72 -2.14 -11.20
C HIS A 114 -25.99 -2.94 -10.10
N ILE A 115 -24.83 -2.48 -9.67
CA ILE A 115 -24.10 -3.09 -8.54
C ILE A 115 -24.96 -3.12 -7.28
N MET A 116 -25.61 -1.99 -6.94
CA MET A 116 -26.43 -1.90 -5.74
C MET A 116 -27.66 -2.79 -5.81
N ASP A 117 -28.34 -2.86 -6.94
CA ASP A 117 -29.49 -3.74 -7.15
C ASP A 117 -29.09 -5.20 -6.97
N CYS A 118 -27.98 -5.63 -7.57
CA CYS A 118 -27.45 -6.97 -7.43
C CYS A 118 -27.03 -7.30 -5.97
N VAL A 119 -26.44 -6.32 -5.25
CA VAL A 119 -26.09 -6.47 -3.82
C VAL A 119 -27.34 -6.61 -2.96
N LEU A 120 -28.37 -5.81 -3.21
CA LEU A 120 -29.64 -5.86 -2.47
C LEU A 120 -30.36 -7.20 -2.72
N GLU A 121 -30.42 -7.64 -3.98
CA GLU A 121 -30.95 -8.94 -4.32
C GLU A 121 -30.23 -10.08 -3.60
N CYS A 122 -28.90 -10.11 -3.63
CA CYS A 122 -28.10 -11.10 -2.92
C CYS A 122 -28.28 -11.07 -1.39
N ARG A 123 -28.68 -9.92 -0.82
CA ARG A 123 -28.88 -9.79 0.64
C ARG A 123 -30.27 -10.17 1.10
N PHE A 124 -31.29 -9.84 0.31
CA PHE A 124 -32.68 -9.85 0.76
C PHE A 124 -33.56 -10.81 -0.02
N SER A 125 -33.14 -11.28 -1.21
CA SER A 125 -33.87 -12.28 -1.95
C SER A 125 -33.42 -13.69 -1.60
N PRO A 126 -34.34 -14.65 -1.33
CA PRO A 126 -33.99 -16.06 -1.15
C PRO A 126 -33.28 -16.65 -2.39
N ASP A 127 -33.62 -16.14 -3.58
CA ASP A 127 -33.10 -16.63 -4.87
C ASP A 127 -31.90 -15.85 -5.36
N GLY A 128 -31.48 -14.81 -4.61
CA GLY A 128 -30.37 -13.91 -5.02
C GLY A 128 -28.99 -14.56 -5.13
N MET A 129 -28.87 -15.84 -4.69
CA MET A 129 -27.62 -16.62 -4.78
C MET A 129 -27.77 -17.89 -5.62
N THR A 130 -28.83 -17.98 -6.43
CA THR A 130 -29.05 -19.10 -7.35
C THR A 130 -28.11 -19.06 -8.55
N ASP A 131 -27.99 -20.17 -9.27
CA ASP A 131 -27.18 -20.26 -10.47
C ASP A 131 -27.76 -19.43 -11.62
N ASP A 132 -29.09 -19.22 -11.65
CA ASP A 132 -29.76 -18.43 -12.68
C ASP A 132 -29.30 -16.96 -12.68
N ASN A 133 -29.01 -16.38 -11.49
CA ASN A 133 -28.55 -15.00 -11.34
C ASN A 133 -27.01 -14.89 -11.36
N LYS A 134 -26.31 -15.99 -11.61
CA LYS A 134 -24.84 -16.01 -11.62
C LYS A 134 -24.22 -15.10 -12.68
N PRO A 135 -24.73 -15.02 -13.91
CA PRO A 135 -24.20 -14.09 -14.93
C PRO A 135 -24.26 -12.64 -14.48
N ASP A 136 -25.37 -12.20 -13.92
CA ASP A 136 -25.55 -10.81 -13.43
C ASP A 136 -24.63 -10.49 -12.26
N ARG A 137 -24.44 -11.46 -11.36
CA ARG A 137 -23.49 -11.33 -10.25
C ARG A 137 -22.06 -11.23 -10.72
N ILE A 138 -21.67 -11.99 -11.76
CA ILE A 138 -20.34 -11.90 -12.36
C ILE A 138 -20.16 -10.53 -13.04
N ASP A 139 -21.18 -10.03 -13.75
CA ASP A 139 -21.12 -8.71 -14.37
C ASP A 139 -20.96 -7.60 -13.32
N ALA A 140 -21.79 -7.61 -12.26
CA ALA A 140 -21.67 -6.68 -11.15
C ALA A 140 -20.29 -6.75 -10.47
N ALA A 141 -19.74 -7.95 -10.27
CA ALA A 141 -18.41 -8.13 -9.70
C ALA A 141 -17.30 -7.60 -10.61
N ASN A 142 -17.42 -7.76 -11.93
CA ASN A 142 -16.51 -7.18 -12.91
C ASN A 142 -16.55 -5.65 -12.89
N LYS A 143 -17.74 -5.05 -12.87
CA LYS A 143 -17.90 -3.58 -12.76
C LYS A 143 -17.24 -3.07 -11.49
N MET A 144 -17.49 -3.70 -10.34
CA MET A 144 -16.80 -3.35 -9.09
C MET A 144 -15.28 -3.44 -9.19
N ASN A 145 -14.76 -4.49 -9.84
CA ASN A 145 -13.32 -4.65 -10.04
C ASN A 145 -12.73 -3.54 -10.92
N ASN A 146 -13.43 -3.13 -11.96
CA ASN A 146 -13.01 -2.04 -12.85
C ASN A 146 -12.94 -0.70 -12.09
N ILE A 147 -13.97 -0.40 -11.30
CA ILE A 147 -14.00 0.80 -10.44
C ILE A 147 -12.84 0.78 -9.43
N ILE A 148 -12.64 -0.35 -8.74
CA ILE A 148 -11.53 -0.52 -7.79
C ILE A 148 -10.18 -0.31 -8.45
N TYR A 149 -10.00 -0.86 -9.66
CA TYR A 149 -8.76 -0.69 -10.42
C TYR A 149 -8.56 0.78 -10.81
N GLY A 150 -9.57 1.42 -11.37
CA GLY A 150 -9.55 2.82 -11.75
C GLY A 150 -9.20 3.75 -10.58
N LEU A 151 -9.91 3.62 -9.45
CA LEU A 151 -9.67 4.43 -8.25
C LEU A 151 -8.27 4.27 -7.66
N ARG A 152 -7.61 3.14 -7.87
CA ARG A 152 -6.24 2.90 -7.40
C ARG A 152 -5.16 3.50 -8.28
N HIS A 153 -5.47 3.75 -9.55
CA HIS A 153 -4.50 4.27 -10.51
C HIS A 153 -4.72 5.75 -10.84
N SER A 154 -5.81 6.36 -10.31
CA SER A 154 -6.10 7.80 -10.44
C SER A 154 -5.47 8.66 -9.33
N ASN A 155 -4.92 8.05 -8.29
CA ASN A 155 -4.19 8.69 -7.21
C ASN A 155 -2.70 8.43 -7.41
#